data_f8d5bac413f1650c32e5c5880d9d7e93
#
_entry.id   f8d5bac413f1650c32e5c5880d9d7e93
#
_cell.length_a   1.000
_cell.length_b   1.000
_cell.length_c   1.000
_cell.angle_alpha   90.00
_cell.angle_beta   90.00
_cell.angle_gamma   90.00
#
_symmetry.space_group_name_H-M   'P 1'
#
loop_
_entity.id
_entity.type
_entity.pdbx_description
1 polymer ?
#
loop_
_entity_poly.entity_id
_entity_poly.type
_entity_poly.pdbx_seq_one_letter_code
_entity_poly.pdbx_strand_id
1 'polypeptide(L)'
;MRRRVPCSETRLEEDVLAVILTSGDGTPLEALTHWRCMAALPFAGLYRSIDFALSNCTNSGIRRVGVATQYKAHSLIQHLRDGWSRLWPGSGESIELWPAQRCRNHDCYRGTADTAYQNIHVIREHAPTELLVLAGNHLCRMNYARLIDEHRRRNADVTLAYMELPLADAGQCGVLSTDTDHWVRTFVEKPLAAANGHDTAERALVSLGVYVFDTNSLIDLLRQDASDPGSWHDFGHDILPAALAAGLRVLGLPFRDAATDDAGYCRDVGTVDGYWLANMELLAERPRLDLHDPAWPIWTPLSQLPPARFSGRGVARESIVCAGCEIFGEVRHSVLSVGCEVGAHTVIEDSVILTNVRIGRGCRIRRAIVDAECAIPDGTVIDAESPLTPPSYVSPSGIVLFALPPAGESGDSARRQAP
;
A
#
# COMPACT_ATOMS: atom_id res chain seq x y z
N MET A 1 -22.19 23.91 -37.29
CA MET A 1 -23.19 23.54 -36.27
C MET A 1 -23.10 22.02 -36.07
N ARG A 2 -22.18 21.55 -35.19
CA ARG A 2 -22.03 20.13 -34.87
C ARG A 2 -22.91 19.85 -33.65
N ARG A 3 -23.90 18.96 -33.83
CA ARG A 3 -24.77 18.49 -32.72
C ARG A 3 -23.89 17.79 -31.67
N ARG A 4 -23.91 18.31 -30.45
CA ARG A 4 -23.42 17.59 -29.28
C ARG A 4 -24.28 16.33 -29.07
N VAL A 5 -23.65 15.17 -29.17
CA VAL A 5 -24.21 13.87 -28.76
C VAL A 5 -24.36 13.93 -27.25
N PRO A 6 -25.47 13.46 -26.65
CA PRO A 6 -25.60 13.42 -25.19
C PRO A 6 -24.60 12.44 -24.60
N CYS A 7 -24.11 12.77 -23.42
CA CYS A 7 -23.16 12.01 -22.61
C CYS A 7 -23.53 10.52 -22.57
N SER A 8 -22.91 9.72 -23.44
CA SER A 8 -22.98 8.27 -23.42
C SER A 8 -22.04 7.79 -22.31
N GLU A 9 -22.47 6.77 -21.61
CA GLU A 9 -21.71 6.00 -20.59
C GLU A 9 -20.23 6.02 -20.89
N THR A 10 -19.49 6.69 -20.02
CA THR A 10 -18.04 6.90 -20.14
C THR A 10 -17.36 5.52 -20.14
N ARG A 11 -16.72 5.17 -21.25
CA ARG A 11 -15.97 3.91 -21.37
C ARG A 11 -14.64 4.04 -20.61
N LEU A 12 -14.70 3.98 -19.27
CA LEU A 12 -13.52 3.96 -18.41
C LEU A 12 -12.57 2.81 -18.78
N GLU A 13 -13.13 1.73 -19.30
CA GLU A 13 -12.39 0.53 -19.70
C GLU A 13 -11.39 0.79 -20.84
N GLU A 14 -11.72 1.68 -21.80
CA GLU A 14 -10.87 1.95 -22.96
C GLU A 14 -10.06 3.25 -22.84
N ASP A 15 -10.57 4.23 -22.10
CA ASP A 15 -9.99 5.58 -22.05
C ASP A 15 -8.94 5.75 -20.95
N VAL A 16 -9.00 4.94 -19.88
CA VAL A 16 -8.16 5.08 -18.69
C VAL A 16 -7.16 3.94 -18.59
N LEU A 17 -5.91 4.29 -18.32
CA LEU A 17 -4.87 3.34 -17.89
C LEU A 17 -4.45 3.66 -16.46
N ALA A 18 -4.57 2.71 -15.55
CA ALA A 18 -4.02 2.84 -14.21
C ALA A 18 -2.56 2.39 -14.17
N VAL A 19 -1.72 3.12 -13.44
CA VAL A 19 -0.33 2.75 -13.18
C VAL A 19 -0.10 2.69 -11.69
N ILE A 20 0.15 1.48 -11.17
CA ILE A 20 0.46 1.26 -9.76
C ILE A 20 1.98 1.29 -9.59
N LEU A 21 2.46 2.25 -8.81
CA LEU A 21 3.87 2.43 -8.50
C LEU A 21 4.25 1.59 -7.27
N THR A 22 5.21 0.69 -7.44
CA THR A 22 5.69 -0.20 -6.36
C THR A 22 7.20 -0.09 -6.15
N SER A 23 7.79 1.02 -6.58
CA SER A 23 9.23 1.20 -6.68
C SER A 23 9.94 1.64 -5.39
N GLY A 24 9.21 1.88 -4.29
CA GLY A 24 9.81 2.25 -3.00
C GLY A 24 10.73 1.16 -2.44
N ASP A 25 11.83 1.56 -1.79
CA ASP A 25 12.84 0.66 -1.21
C ASP A 25 12.36 -0.07 0.07
N GLY A 26 11.30 0.44 0.73
CA GLY A 26 10.70 -0.17 1.92
C GLY A 26 11.53 -0.07 3.19
N THR A 27 12.57 0.77 3.20
CA THR A 27 13.50 0.92 4.35
C THR A 27 12.81 1.08 5.70
N PRO A 28 11.73 1.90 5.86
CA PRO A 28 11.06 2.07 7.15
C PRO A 28 10.33 0.82 7.69
N LEU A 29 10.12 -0.20 6.85
CA LEU A 29 9.51 -1.48 7.22
C LEU A 29 10.52 -2.53 7.65
N GLU A 30 11.81 -2.19 7.69
CA GLU A 30 12.87 -3.03 8.17
C GLU A 30 12.84 -4.45 7.56
N ALA A 31 12.93 -5.47 8.41
CA ALA A 31 12.96 -6.86 7.99
C ALA A 31 11.73 -7.31 7.19
N LEU A 32 10.56 -6.66 7.34
CA LEU A 32 9.36 -7.02 6.59
C LEU A 32 9.52 -6.88 5.07
N THR A 33 10.44 -6.03 4.62
CA THR A 33 10.74 -5.82 3.21
C THR A 33 12.07 -6.44 2.75
N HIS A 34 12.71 -7.28 3.57
CA HIS A 34 13.93 -7.98 3.16
C HIS A 34 13.72 -8.94 1.96
N TRP A 35 12.51 -9.52 1.83
CA TRP A 35 12.18 -10.52 0.83
C TRP A 35 11.10 -10.11 -0.16
N ARG A 36 10.42 -9.02 0.11
CA ARG A 36 9.27 -8.55 -0.66
C ARG A 36 9.24 -7.03 -0.77
N CYS A 37 8.63 -6.50 -1.83
CA CYS A 37 8.32 -5.07 -1.91
C CYS A 37 7.13 -4.72 -1.02
N MET A 38 6.95 -3.43 -0.69
CA MET A 38 5.84 -2.95 0.16
C MET A 38 4.46 -3.33 -0.40
N ALA A 39 4.28 -3.28 -1.72
CA ALA A 39 3.02 -3.65 -2.37
C ALA A 39 2.64 -5.14 -2.18
N ALA A 40 3.62 -6.00 -1.89
CA ALA A 40 3.41 -7.42 -1.60
C ALA A 40 3.29 -7.73 -0.11
N LEU A 41 3.27 -6.72 0.77
CA LEU A 41 3.18 -6.91 2.21
C LEU A 41 1.83 -7.56 2.58
N PRO A 42 1.81 -8.68 3.31
CA PRO A 42 0.57 -9.32 3.76
C PRO A 42 -0.20 -8.38 4.69
N PHE A 43 -1.52 -8.34 4.59
CA PHE A 43 -2.40 -7.52 5.41
C PHE A 43 -3.67 -8.28 5.78
N ALA A 44 -4.19 -8.03 6.99
CA ALA A 44 -5.43 -8.66 7.48
C ALA A 44 -5.43 -10.20 7.37
N GLY A 45 -4.25 -10.81 7.40
CA GLY A 45 -4.05 -12.26 7.35
C GLY A 45 -4.18 -12.90 5.96
N LEU A 46 -4.90 -12.30 5.03
CA LEU A 46 -5.23 -12.87 3.72
C LEU A 46 -4.78 -12.01 2.54
N TYR A 47 -4.92 -10.69 2.65
CA TYR A 47 -4.68 -9.75 1.57
C TYR A 47 -3.20 -9.38 1.43
N ARG A 48 -2.88 -8.67 0.35
CA ARG A 48 -1.66 -7.88 0.21
C ARG A 48 -2.02 -6.42 -0.03
N SER A 49 -1.14 -5.49 0.32
CA SER A 49 -1.44 -4.05 0.18
C SER A 49 -1.86 -3.66 -1.24
N ILE A 50 -1.27 -4.26 -2.28
CA ILE A 50 -1.66 -3.99 -3.68
C ILE A 50 -3.10 -4.40 -4.01
N ASP A 51 -3.67 -5.37 -3.29
CA ASP A 51 -5.02 -5.86 -3.54
C ASP A 51 -6.07 -4.75 -3.38
N PHE A 52 -5.80 -3.74 -2.54
CA PHE A 52 -6.67 -2.58 -2.37
C PHE A 52 -6.71 -1.71 -3.63
N ALA A 53 -5.54 -1.34 -4.17
CA ALA A 53 -5.47 -0.55 -5.39
C ALA A 53 -6.10 -1.28 -6.59
N LEU A 54 -5.82 -2.58 -6.75
CA LEU A 54 -6.39 -3.41 -7.80
C LEU A 54 -7.91 -3.59 -7.65
N SER A 55 -8.40 -3.81 -6.41
CA SER A 55 -9.83 -3.93 -6.13
C SER A 55 -10.56 -2.62 -6.40
N ASN A 56 -9.97 -1.49 -6.02
CA ASN A 56 -10.54 -0.18 -6.33
C ASN A 56 -10.60 0.06 -7.85
N CYS A 57 -9.57 -0.34 -8.62
CA CYS A 57 -9.62 -0.31 -10.09
C CYS A 57 -10.77 -1.15 -10.62
N THR A 58 -10.86 -2.42 -10.18
CA THR A 58 -11.90 -3.38 -10.58
C THR A 58 -13.30 -2.84 -10.29
N ASN A 59 -13.54 -2.40 -9.06
CA ASN A 59 -14.83 -1.88 -8.61
C ASN A 59 -15.21 -0.54 -9.27
N SER A 60 -14.21 0.23 -9.71
CA SER A 60 -14.40 1.48 -10.47
C SER A 60 -14.57 1.28 -11.97
N GLY A 61 -14.54 0.04 -12.48
CA GLY A 61 -14.66 -0.24 -13.92
C GLY A 61 -13.38 0.00 -14.71
N ILE A 62 -12.22 0.17 -14.06
CA ILE A 62 -10.92 0.31 -14.73
C ILE A 62 -10.36 -1.09 -14.99
N ARG A 63 -10.03 -1.40 -16.25
CA ARG A 63 -9.67 -2.75 -16.70
C ARG A 63 -8.25 -2.87 -17.26
N ARG A 64 -7.53 -1.77 -17.42
CA ARG A 64 -6.14 -1.74 -17.88
C ARG A 64 -5.26 -1.20 -16.78
N VAL A 65 -4.37 -2.04 -16.26
CA VAL A 65 -3.52 -1.69 -15.12
C VAL A 65 -2.08 -2.11 -15.40
N GLY A 66 -1.16 -1.14 -15.40
CA GLY A 66 0.27 -1.38 -15.37
C GLY A 66 0.77 -1.42 -13.93
N VAL A 67 1.53 -2.43 -13.54
CA VAL A 67 2.18 -2.51 -12.22
C VAL A 67 3.69 -2.37 -12.42
N ALA A 68 4.21 -1.21 -12.06
CA ALA A 68 5.63 -0.95 -12.19
C ALA A 68 6.39 -1.60 -11.02
N THR A 69 7.34 -2.49 -11.35
CA THR A 69 8.06 -3.30 -10.35
C THR A 69 9.56 -3.10 -10.46
N GLN A 70 10.25 -3.04 -9.33
CA GLN A 70 11.70 -2.90 -9.29
C GLN A 70 12.30 -3.79 -8.21
N TYR A 71 12.07 -3.46 -6.96
CA TYR A 71 12.75 -4.05 -5.82
C TYR A 71 12.00 -5.30 -5.35
N LYS A 72 12.70 -6.45 -5.17
CA LYS A 72 12.17 -7.67 -4.53
C LYS A 72 10.76 -8.06 -5.01
N ALA A 73 10.53 -7.93 -6.32
CA ALA A 73 9.22 -8.07 -6.93
C ALA A 73 8.73 -9.52 -7.06
N HIS A 74 9.56 -10.53 -6.79
CA HIS A 74 9.24 -11.94 -7.07
C HIS A 74 7.91 -12.37 -6.46
N SER A 75 7.70 -12.12 -5.15
CA SER A 75 6.46 -12.50 -4.46
C SER A 75 5.24 -11.73 -4.97
N LEU A 76 5.42 -10.45 -5.40
CA LEU A 76 4.39 -9.66 -6.03
C LEU A 76 3.99 -10.24 -7.39
N ILE A 77 4.98 -10.57 -8.23
CA ILE A 77 4.77 -11.16 -9.55
C ILE A 77 4.00 -12.47 -9.44
N GLN A 78 4.37 -13.36 -8.49
CA GLN A 78 3.64 -14.58 -8.24
C GLN A 78 2.18 -14.31 -7.85
N HIS A 79 1.94 -13.38 -6.92
CA HIS A 79 0.60 -13.02 -6.46
C HIS A 79 -0.30 -12.51 -7.60
N LEU A 80 0.25 -11.67 -8.47
CA LEU A 80 -0.49 -11.13 -9.62
C LEU A 80 -0.76 -12.21 -10.66
N ARG A 81 0.25 -13.00 -11.03
CA ARG A 81 0.14 -14.04 -12.05
C ARG A 81 -0.78 -15.19 -11.63
N ASP A 82 -0.60 -15.69 -10.42
CA ASP A 82 -1.27 -16.93 -9.97
C ASP A 82 -2.69 -16.65 -9.47
N GLY A 83 -3.01 -15.40 -9.14
CA GLY A 83 -4.29 -14.99 -8.57
C GLY A 83 -5.07 -14.01 -9.43
N TRP A 84 -4.56 -12.79 -9.57
CA TRP A 84 -5.31 -11.72 -10.22
C TRP A 84 -5.58 -11.95 -11.71
N SER A 85 -4.69 -12.63 -12.44
CA SER A 85 -4.92 -13.02 -13.83
C SER A 85 -6.17 -13.91 -14.04
N ARG A 86 -6.64 -14.58 -12.98
CA ARG A 86 -7.85 -15.40 -13.02
C ARG A 86 -9.11 -14.61 -12.69
N LEU A 87 -8.99 -13.49 -12.02
CA LEU A 87 -10.10 -12.60 -11.68
C LEU A 87 -10.52 -11.74 -12.87
N TRP A 88 -9.60 -11.54 -13.82
CA TRP A 88 -9.80 -10.74 -15.05
C TRP A 88 -9.64 -11.57 -16.32
N PRO A 89 -10.63 -12.42 -16.67
CA PRO A 89 -10.53 -13.30 -17.82
C PRO A 89 -10.99 -12.69 -19.15
N GLY A 90 -11.39 -11.40 -19.16
CA GLY A 90 -11.97 -10.73 -20.33
C GLY A 90 -10.95 -10.32 -21.40
N SER A 91 -11.37 -10.28 -22.67
CA SER A 91 -10.57 -9.68 -23.75
C SER A 91 -10.55 -8.15 -23.59
N GLY A 92 -9.36 -7.55 -23.49
CA GLY A 92 -9.16 -6.12 -23.24
C GLY A 92 -8.93 -5.75 -21.78
N GLU A 93 -9.02 -6.72 -20.87
CA GLU A 93 -8.64 -6.58 -19.47
C GLU A 93 -7.19 -7.04 -19.28
N SER A 94 -6.32 -6.22 -18.71
CA SER A 94 -4.93 -6.59 -18.50
C SER A 94 -4.37 -6.03 -17.19
N ILE A 95 -3.68 -6.90 -16.46
CA ILE A 95 -2.71 -6.47 -15.46
C ILE A 95 -1.35 -6.77 -16.03
N GLU A 96 -0.63 -5.72 -16.41
CA GLU A 96 0.68 -5.81 -17.01
C GLU A 96 1.77 -5.52 -15.99
N LEU A 97 2.81 -6.32 -16.03
CA LEU A 97 3.99 -6.09 -15.21
C LEU A 97 4.99 -5.24 -15.99
N TRP A 98 5.37 -4.11 -15.43
CA TRP A 98 6.37 -3.21 -15.98
C TRP A 98 7.66 -3.26 -15.13
N PRO A 99 8.51 -4.24 -15.35
CA PRO A 99 9.75 -4.35 -14.61
C PRO A 99 10.73 -3.24 -15.01
N ALA A 100 11.47 -2.71 -14.02
CA ALA A 100 12.56 -1.81 -14.30
C ALA A 100 13.54 -2.45 -15.30
N GLN A 101 13.82 -1.73 -16.39
CA GLN A 101 14.71 -2.21 -17.43
C GLN A 101 16.07 -1.52 -17.30
N ARG A 102 17.13 -2.28 -17.60
CA ARG A 102 18.47 -1.73 -17.65
C ARG A 102 18.60 -0.83 -18.88
N CYS A 103 18.49 0.48 -18.69
CA CYS A 103 18.78 1.46 -19.73
C CYS A 103 20.29 1.75 -19.78
N ARG A 104 20.81 2.20 -20.94
CA ARG A 104 22.26 2.43 -21.18
C ARG A 104 22.94 3.29 -20.12
N ASN A 105 22.20 4.10 -19.38
CA ASN A 105 22.75 5.05 -18.40
C ASN A 105 22.25 4.85 -16.96
N HIS A 106 21.23 4.00 -16.71
CA HIS A 106 20.64 3.80 -15.39
C HIS A 106 20.17 2.36 -15.23
N ASP A 107 20.45 1.76 -14.08
CA ASP A 107 20.15 0.36 -13.78
C ASP A 107 18.75 0.16 -13.13
N CYS A 108 18.05 1.23 -12.73
CA CYS A 108 16.79 1.20 -11.96
C CYS A 108 15.96 2.46 -12.23
N TYR A 109 14.71 2.45 -11.78
CA TYR A 109 13.91 3.68 -11.66
C TYR A 109 14.52 4.57 -10.56
N ARG A 110 14.78 5.83 -10.87
CA ARG A 110 15.36 6.81 -9.94
C ARG A 110 14.34 7.36 -8.94
N GLY A 111 13.07 7.34 -9.31
CA GLY A 111 11.95 7.83 -8.52
C GLY A 111 10.62 7.44 -9.14
N THR A 112 9.52 7.89 -8.53
CA THR A 112 8.17 7.56 -8.96
C THR A 112 7.83 8.15 -10.33
N ALA A 113 8.28 9.38 -10.64
CA ALA A 113 8.10 10.01 -11.95
C ALA A 113 8.98 9.36 -13.02
N ASP A 114 10.23 9.00 -12.72
CA ASP A 114 11.10 8.27 -13.63
C ASP A 114 10.53 6.90 -13.99
N THR A 115 9.82 6.27 -13.06
CA THR A 115 9.08 5.03 -13.32
C THR A 115 8.06 5.21 -14.46
N ALA A 116 7.27 6.27 -14.43
CA ALA A 116 6.32 6.58 -15.49
C ALA A 116 7.04 7.01 -16.78
N TYR A 117 8.10 7.80 -16.67
CA TYR A 117 8.89 8.27 -17.81
C TYR A 117 9.48 7.12 -18.63
N GLN A 118 10.14 6.16 -17.98
CA GLN A 118 10.75 5.02 -18.67
C GLN A 118 9.72 4.13 -19.38
N ASN A 119 8.46 4.14 -18.94
CA ASN A 119 7.37 3.38 -19.52
C ASN A 119 6.46 4.20 -20.46
N ILE A 120 6.85 5.41 -20.89
CA ILE A 120 6.06 6.24 -21.80
C ILE A 120 5.73 5.49 -23.12
N HIS A 121 6.60 4.61 -23.60
CA HIS A 121 6.35 3.84 -24.80
C HIS A 121 5.16 2.89 -24.63
N VAL A 122 5.06 2.20 -23.49
CA VAL A 122 3.93 1.31 -23.15
C VAL A 122 2.65 2.15 -22.97
N ILE A 123 2.73 3.27 -22.22
CA ILE A 123 1.61 4.18 -22.05
C ILE A 123 1.05 4.63 -23.41
N ARG A 124 1.92 4.94 -24.36
CA ARG A 124 1.51 5.35 -25.72
C ARG A 124 0.90 4.22 -26.55
N GLU A 125 1.34 2.98 -26.36
CA GLU A 125 0.73 1.81 -27.02
C GLU A 125 -0.72 1.61 -26.57
N HIS A 126 -1.00 1.85 -25.29
CA HIS A 126 -2.36 1.83 -24.73
C HIS A 126 -3.21 3.04 -25.17
N ALA A 127 -2.58 4.13 -25.59
CA ALA A 127 -3.20 5.39 -26.00
C ALA A 127 -4.34 5.88 -25.09
N PRO A 128 -4.16 5.91 -23.75
CA PRO A 128 -5.22 6.35 -22.85
C PRO A 128 -5.42 7.87 -22.96
N THR A 129 -6.65 8.34 -22.71
CA THR A 129 -6.95 9.77 -22.57
C THR A 129 -6.46 10.28 -21.21
N GLU A 130 -6.73 9.51 -20.16
CA GLU A 130 -6.29 9.80 -18.80
C GLU A 130 -5.41 8.71 -18.23
N LEU A 131 -4.41 9.10 -17.47
CA LEU A 131 -3.56 8.21 -16.69
C LEU A 131 -3.91 8.34 -15.19
N LEU A 132 -4.31 7.22 -14.59
CA LEU A 132 -4.50 7.12 -13.13
C LEU A 132 -3.22 6.59 -12.48
N VAL A 133 -2.53 7.41 -11.71
CA VAL A 133 -1.30 7.06 -10.99
C VAL A 133 -1.63 6.74 -9.54
N LEU A 134 -1.20 5.58 -9.07
CA LEU A 134 -1.54 5.02 -7.75
C LEU A 134 -0.30 4.56 -7.00
N ALA A 135 -0.27 4.82 -5.69
CA ALA A 135 0.68 4.15 -4.80
C ALA A 135 0.19 2.74 -4.45
N GLY A 136 1.10 1.75 -4.46
CA GLY A 136 0.76 0.34 -4.24
C GLY A 136 0.65 -0.10 -2.77
N ASN A 137 0.80 0.82 -1.81
CA ASN A 137 0.86 0.54 -0.36
C ASN A 137 -0.26 1.19 0.46
N HIS A 138 -1.23 1.84 -0.17
CA HIS A 138 -2.33 2.50 0.51
C HIS A 138 -3.52 1.55 0.75
N LEU A 139 -3.96 1.48 1.98
CA LEU A 139 -5.13 0.72 2.39
C LEU A 139 -6.34 1.64 2.45
N CYS A 140 -7.16 1.65 1.41
CA CYS A 140 -8.38 2.45 1.34
C CYS A 140 -9.42 1.83 0.41
N ARG A 141 -10.68 2.21 0.56
CA ARG A 141 -11.75 1.92 -0.39
C ARG A 141 -12.10 3.21 -1.15
N MET A 142 -11.59 3.36 -2.35
CA MET A 142 -11.76 4.57 -3.16
C MET A 142 -12.40 4.26 -4.51
N ASN A 143 -13.45 5.00 -4.84
CA ASN A 143 -14.07 4.95 -6.17
C ASN A 143 -13.33 5.89 -7.12
N TYR A 144 -12.42 5.33 -7.93
CA TYR A 144 -11.64 6.11 -8.89
C TYR A 144 -12.49 6.68 -10.04
N ALA A 145 -13.63 6.04 -10.36
CA ALA A 145 -14.54 6.58 -11.38
C ALA A 145 -15.03 7.97 -11.00
N ARG A 146 -15.38 8.21 -9.73
CA ARG A 146 -15.79 9.54 -9.26
C ARG A 146 -14.68 10.59 -9.44
N LEU A 147 -13.43 10.20 -9.20
CA LEU A 147 -12.27 11.08 -9.36
C LEU A 147 -12.09 11.47 -10.84
N ILE A 148 -12.21 10.50 -11.74
CA ILE A 148 -12.08 10.68 -13.20
C ILE A 148 -13.26 11.50 -13.74
N ASP A 149 -14.49 11.24 -13.29
CA ASP A 149 -15.67 11.99 -13.72
C ASP A 149 -15.56 13.47 -13.35
N GLU A 150 -15.09 13.79 -12.12
CA GLU A 150 -14.84 15.18 -11.70
C GLU A 150 -13.69 15.82 -12.51
N HIS A 151 -12.61 15.08 -12.76
CA HIS A 151 -11.51 15.51 -13.62
C HIS A 151 -12.03 15.95 -15.00
N ARG A 152 -12.82 15.11 -15.65
CA ARG A 152 -13.44 15.36 -16.96
C ARG A 152 -14.45 16.51 -16.92
N ARG A 153 -15.34 16.51 -15.90
CA ARG A 153 -16.38 17.53 -15.72
C ARG A 153 -15.80 18.92 -15.52
N ARG A 154 -14.73 19.02 -14.75
CA ARG A 154 -14.02 20.28 -14.46
C ARG A 154 -13.01 20.63 -15.54
N ASN A 155 -12.76 19.71 -16.48
CA ASN A 155 -11.74 19.85 -17.51
C ASN A 155 -10.37 20.17 -16.89
N ALA A 156 -10.01 19.45 -15.82
CA ALA A 156 -8.73 19.59 -15.12
C ALA A 156 -7.59 18.98 -15.96
N ASP A 157 -6.36 19.45 -15.77
CA ASP A 157 -5.16 18.85 -16.36
C ASP A 157 -4.58 17.80 -15.42
N VAL A 158 -4.75 18.05 -14.08
CA VAL A 158 -4.40 17.12 -13.02
C VAL A 158 -5.51 17.12 -11.98
N THR A 159 -5.84 15.94 -11.44
CA THR A 159 -6.74 15.82 -10.27
C THR A 159 -6.07 14.93 -9.22
N LEU A 160 -6.09 15.34 -7.97
CA LEU A 160 -5.56 14.55 -6.87
C LEU A 160 -6.59 14.34 -5.76
N ALA A 161 -6.52 13.18 -5.11
CA ALA A 161 -7.30 12.91 -3.91
C ALA A 161 -6.55 13.38 -2.66
N TYR A 162 -7.26 14.04 -1.74
CA TYR A 162 -6.72 14.46 -0.46
C TYR A 162 -7.63 14.08 0.72
N MET A 163 -7.06 14.05 1.90
CA MET A 163 -7.81 13.95 3.16
C MET A 163 -7.29 14.97 4.16
N GLU A 164 -8.06 15.19 5.22
CA GLU A 164 -7.64 16.03 6.34
C GLU A 164 -7.02 15.17 7.44
N LEU A 165 -5.82 15.53 7.87
CA LEU A 165 -5.14 14.93 9.02
C LEU A 165 -4.78 16.02 10.05
N PRO A 166 -4.59 15.65 11.34
CA PRO A 166 -3.91 16.52 12.29
C PRO A 166 -2.53 16.91 11.73
N LEU A 167 -2.14 18.17 11.92
CA LEU A 167 -0.87 18.68 11.39
C LEU A 167 0.34 17.85 11.86
N ALA A 168 0.29 17.34 13.09
CA ALA A 168 1.33 16.47 13.65
C ALA A 168 1.53 15.17 12.85
N ASP A 169 0.49 14.68 12.17
CA ASP A 169 0.52 13.42 11.38
C ASP A 169 0.86 13.67 9.90
N ALA A 170 0.89 14.95 9.46
CA ALA A 170 1.06 15.33 8.06
C ALA A 170 2.53 15.34 7.58
N GLY A 171 3.51 15.22 8.48
CA GLY A 171 4.93 15.46 8.18
C GLY A 171 5.55 14.48 7.16
N GLN A 172 4.92 13.33 6.92
CA GLN A 172 5.39 12.34 5.94
C GLN A 172 4.57 12.36 4.63
N CYS A 173 3.64 13.30 4.48
CA CYS A 173 2.74 13.40 3.35
C CYS A 173 3.00 14.68 2.53
N GLY A 174 2.56 14.68 1.28
CA GLY A 174 2.45 15.92 0.52
C GLY A 174 1.31 16.77 1.07
N VAL A 175 1.60 17.99 1.52
CA VAL A 175 0.62 18.94 2.06
C VAL A 175 0.21 19.93 1.00
N LEU A 176 -1.08 20.22 0.90
CA LEU A 176 -1.63 21.12 -0.11
C LEU A 176 -2.59 22.16 0.48
N SER A 177 -2.81 23.24 -0.28
CA SER A 177 -3.89 24.18 -0.05
C SER A 177 -4.77 24.30 -1.29
N THR A 178 -6.07 24.51 -1.08
CA THR A 178 -7.03 24.73 -2.16
C THR A 178 -7.79 26.04 -1.98
N ASP A 179 -8.34 26.55 -3.07
CA ASP A 179 -9.37 27.59 -2.97
C ASP A 179 -10.77 26.99 -2.69
N THR A 180 -11.78 27.84 -2.66
CA THR A 180 -13.18 27.46 -2.41
C THR A 180 -13.78 26.54 -3.46
N ASP A 181 -13.21 26.53 -4.66
CA ASP A 181 -13.61 25.68 -5.79
C ASP A 181 -12.77 24.42 -5.90
N HIS A 182 -11.97 24.11 -4.87
CA HIS A 182 -11.05 22.97 -4.78
C HIS A 182 -9.86 23.01 -5.76
N TRP A 183 -9.53 24.13 -6.41
CA TRP A 183 -8.31 24.24 -7.19
C TRP A 183 -7.10 24.35 -6.25
N VAL A 184 -6.12 23.47 -6.47
CA VAL A 184 -4.88 23.45 -5.67
C VAL A 184 -4.08 24.72 -5.94
N ARG A 185 -3.65 25.41 -4.88
CA ARG A 185 -2.86 26.64 -4.92
C ARG A 185 -1.42 26.41 -4.55
N THR A 186 -1.18 25.51 -3.60
CA THR A 186 0.16 25.12 -3.17
C THR A 186 0.23 23.62 -2.95
N PHE A 187 1.41 23.08 -3.20
CA PHE A 187 1.73 21.68 -2.87
C PHE A 187 3.18 21.61 -2.39
N VAL A 188 3.41 20.99 -1.24
CA VAL A 188 4.74 20.80 -0.65
C VAL A 188 4.89 19.37 -0.17
N GLU A 189 5.82 18.62 -0.74
CA GLU A 189 6.10 17.25 -0.33
C GLU A 189 6.86 17.23 1.01
N LYS A 190 6.36 16.48 1.99
CA LYS A 190 6.95 16.24 3.31
C LYS A 190 7.52 17.49 3.98
N PRO A 191 6.71 18.51 4.26
CA PRO A 191 7.21 19.78 4.78
C PRO A 191 7.79 19.62 6.18
N LEU A 192 9.01 20.10 6.38
CA LEU A 192 9.70 20.06 7.69
C LEU A 192 8.94 20.79 8.81
N ALA A 193 8.17 21.83 8.47
CA ALA A 193 7.36 22.58 9.43
C ALA A 193 6.22 21.75 10.01
N ALA A 194 5.60 20.86 9.23
CA ALA A 194 4.56 19.96 9.70
C ALA A 194 5.12 18.91 10.70
N ALA A 195 6.34 18.43 10.49
CA ALA A 195 7.00 17.49 11.39
C ALA A 195 7.32 18.09 12.78
N ASN A 196 7.39 19.41 12.90
CA ASN A 196 7.69 20.14 14.16
C ASN A 196 6.46 20.77 14.82
N GLY A 197 5.26 20.61 14.24
CA GLY A 197 4.00 21.14 14.76
C GLY A 197 3.57 20.43 16.04
N HIS A 198 3.52 21.15 17.15
CA HIS A 198 3.02 20.64 18.43
C HIS A 198 1.53 20.95 18.65
N ASP A 199 0.89 21.68 17.74
CA ASP A 199 -0.54 22.03 17.85
C ASP A 199 -1.40 20.95 17.18
N THR A 200 -1.99 20.08 18.01
CA THR A 200 -2.91 19.02 17.57
C THR A 200 -4.28 19.53 17.11
N ALA A 201 -4.56 20.82 17.28
CA ALA A 201 -5.82 21.45 16.88
C ALA A 201 -5.81 21.87 15.39
N GLU A 202 -4.65 22.11 14.81
CA GLU A 202 -4.53 22.44 13.39
C GLU A 202 -4.61 21.19 12.51
N ARG A 203 -5.32 21.32 11.39
CA ARG A 203 -5.49 20.27 10.38
C ARG A 203 -4.82 20.68 9.08
N ALA A 204 -4.27 19.70 8.38
CA ALA A 204 -3.66 19.86 7.08
C ALA A 204 -4.39 19.03 6.02
N LEU A 205 -4.49 19.54 4.80
CA LEU A 205 -4.91 18.76 3.65
C LEU A 205 -3.68 17.97 3.14
N VAL A 206 -3.79 16.64 3.12
CA VAL A 206 -2.70 15.76 2.70
C VAL A 206 -3.06 14.96 1.47
N SER A 207 -2.15 14.89 0.52
CA SER A 207 -2.28 14.07 -0.68
C SER A 207 -2.25 12.58 -0.34
N LEU A 208 -3.09 11.81 -1.02
CA LEU A 208 -3.16 10.35 -0.87
C LEU A 208 -2.34 9.59 -1.93
N GLY A 209 -1.49 10.26 -2.72
CA GLY A 209 -0.74 9.57 -3.77
C GLY A 209 -1.63 8.94 -4.86
N VAL A 210 -2.81 9.50 -5.06
CA VAL A 210 -3.77 9.09 -6.08
C VAL A 210 -3.99 10.28 -7.01
N TYR A 211 -3.56 10.13 -8.26
CA TYR A 211 -3.55 11.21 -9.24
C TYR A 211 -4.20 10.78 -10.55
N VAL A 212 -5.02 11.65 -11.13
CA VAL A 212 -5.50 11.54 -12.51
C VAL A 212 -4.85 12.64 -13.32
N PHE A 213 -4.21 12.29 -14.42
CA PHE A 213 -3.59 13.23 -15.35
C PHE A 213 -4.21 13.11 -16.74
N ASP A 214 -4.38 14.24 -17.43
CA ASP A 214 -4.37 14.21 -18.88
C ASP A 214 -3.06 13.61 -19.38
N THR A 215 -3.13 12.60 -20.23
CA THR A 215 -1.96 11.81 -20.62
C THR A 215 -0.89 12.65 -21.31
N ASN A 216 -1.27 13.61 -22.17
CA ASN A 216 -0.30 14.42 -22.89
C ASN A 216 0.39 15.41 -21.94
N SER A 217 -0.38 16.04 -21.05
CA SER A 217 0.14 16.95 -20.03
C SER A 217 1.16 16.25 -19.13
N LEU A 218 0.86 15.01 -18.73
CA LEU A 218 1.82 14.22 -17.93
C LEU A 218 3.08 13.88 -18.71
N ILE A 219 2.96 13.42 -19.97
CA ILE A 219 4.13 13.07 -20.79
C ILE A 219 5.06 14.26 -20.97
N ASP A 220 4.52 15.47 -21.14
CA ASP A 220 5.34 16.68 -21.28
C ASP A 220 6.05 17.04 -19.96
N LEU A 221 5.36 16.95 -18.81
CA LEU A 221 5.98 17.12 -17.49
C LEU A 221 7.09 16.10 -17.24
N LEU A 222 6.85 14.81 -17.54
CA LEU A 222 7.84 13.74 -17.33
C LEU A 222 9.09 13.93 -18.21
N ARG A 223 8.95 14.46 -19.43
CA ARG A 223 10.08 14.75 -20.30
C ARG A 223 10.91 15.93 -19.78
N GLN A 224 10.25 16.95 -19.29
CA GLN A 224 10.92 18.08 -18.68
C GLN A 224 11.70 17.63 -17.43
N ASP A 225 11.05 16.89 -16.53
CA ASP A 225 11.63 16.32 -15.33
C ASP A 225 12.85 15.44 -15.61
N ALA A 226 12.73 14.53 -16.58
CA ALA A 226 13.81 13.60 -16.94
C ALA A 226 15.08 14.30 -17.43
N SER A 227 14.98 15.54 -17.93
CA SER A 227 16.09 16.36 -18.40
C SER A 227 16.72 17.23 -17.29
N ASP A 228 16.11 17.30 -16.11
CA ASP A 228 16.61 18.07 -14.97
C ASP A 228 17.53 17.20 -14.08
N PRO A 229 18.84 17.45 -14.05
CA PRO A 229 19.77 16.69 -13.21
C PRO A 229 19.59 16.96 -11.72
N GLY A 230 18.87 18.01 -11.33
CA GLY A 230 18.58 18.38 -9.94
C GLY A 230 17.28 17.76 -9.42
N SER A 231 16.48 17.10 -10.27
CA SER A 231 15.22 16.49 -9.90
C SER A 231 15.44 15.20 -9.11
N TRP A 232 14.53 14.95 -8.18
CA TRP A 232 14.39 13.66 -7.47
C TRP A 232 13.56 12.66 -8.28
N HIS A 233 12.97 13.13 -9.39
CA HIS A 233 12.10 12.35 -10.26
C HIS A 233 10.91 11.72 -9.53
N ASP A 234 10.27 12.52 -8.67
CA ASP A 234 9.15 12.12 -7.82
C ASP A 234 7.88 12.90 -8.15
N PHE A 235 6.70 12.23 -8.09
CA PHE A 235 5.44 12.90 -8.39
C PHE A 235 5.12 14.03 -7.42
N GLY A 236 5.33 13.82 -6.12
CA GLY A 236 5.06 14.83 -5.10
C GLY A 236 6.09 15.93 -5.08
N HIS A 237 7.37 15.56 -5.16
CA HIS A 237 8.47 16.52 -5.04
C HIS A 237 8.65 17.39 -6.30
N ASP A 238 8.48 16.80 -7.48
CA ASP A 238 8.87 17.46 -8.74
C ASP A 238 7.67 17.71 -9.67
N ILE A 239 6.87 16.68 -9.97
CA ILE A 239 5.82 16.76 -11.01
C ILE A 239 4.65 17.68 -10.60
N LEU A 240 4.11 17.54 -9.39
CA LEU A 240 2.99 18.36 -8.95
C LEU A 240 3.38 19.86 -8.77
N PRO A 241 4.52 20.20 -8.16
CA PRO A 241 4.99 21.57 -8.15
C PRO A 241 5.24 22.14 -9.55
N ALA A 242 5.82 21.34 -10.48
CA ALA A 242 6.04 21.75 -11.86
C ALA A 242 4.72 22.00 -12.61
N ALA A 243 3.71 21.14 -12.38
CA ALA A 243 2.38 21.34 -12.96
C ALA A 243 1.74 22.66 -12.52
N LEU A 244 1.83 22.98 -11.21
CA LEU A 244 1.35 24.26 -10.66
C LEU A 244 2.13 25.46 -11.24
N ALA A 245 3.45 25.35 -11.32
CA ALA A 245 4.32 26.39 -11.87
C ALA A 245 4.07 26.66 -13.37
N ALA A 246 3.73 25.59 -14.11
CA ALA A 246 3.33 25.70 -15.53
C ALA A 246 1.92 26.28 -15.74
N GLY A 247 1.18 26.55 -14.66
CA GLY A 247 -0.19 27.08 -14.71
C GLY A 247 -1.24 26.06 -15.11
N LEU A 248 -0.94 24.76 -14.98
CA LEU A 248 -1.92 23.71 -15.22
C LEU A 248 -3.02 23.74 -14.16
N ARG A 249 -4.22 23.33 -14.55
CA ARG A 249 -5.39 23.28 -13.66
C ARG A 249 -5.34 22.03 -12.81
N VAL A 250 -4.87 22.19 -11.59
CA VAL A 250 -4.75 21.11 -10.61
C VAL A 250 -5.95 21.13 -9.68
N LEU A 251 -6.81 20.10 -9.75
CA LEU A 251 -8.02 19.96 -8.93
C LEU A 251 -7.71 19.04 -7.74
N GLY A 252 -8.03 19.48 -6.52
CA GLY A 252 -8.01 18.63 -5.33
C GLY A 252 -9.43 18.14 -5.02
N LEU A 253 -9.60 16.85 -4.71
CA LEU A 253 -10.88 16.31 -4.29
C LEU A 253 -10.77 15.64 -2.92
N PRO A 254 -11.69 15.97 -1.98
CA PRO A 254 -11.72 15.31 -0.69
C PRO A 254 -12.05 13.83 -0.86
N PHE A 255 -11.24 12.98 -0.24
CA PHE A 255 -11.45 11.54 -0.26
C PHE A 255 -12.69 11.16 0.54
N ARG A 256 -13.53 10.32 -0.07
CA ARG A 256 -14.69 9.71 0.56
C ARG A 256 -14.63 8.20 0.38
N ASP A 257 -15.05 7.47 1.42
CA ASP A 257 -15.14 6.01 1.35
C ASP A 257 -16.14 5.59 0.26
N ALA A 258 -15.75 4.60 -0.53
CA ALA A 258 -16.51 4.19 -1.71
C ALA A 258 -17.85 3.52 -1.37
N ALA A 259 -17.99 2.92 -0.19
CA ALA A 259 -19.18 2.23 0.24
C ALA A 259 -20.13 3.14 1.04
N THR A 260 -19.59 3.98 1.95
CA THR A 260 -20.40 4.77 2.88
C THR A 260 -20.57 6.23 2.49
N ASP A 261 -19.73 6.73 1.60
CA ASP A 261 -19.64 8.15 1.19
C ASP A 261 -19.25 9.12 2.34
N ASP A 262 -18.85 8.58 3.48
CA ASP A 262 -18.33 9.35 4.62
C ASP A 262 -16.86 9.75 4.42
N ALA A 263 -16.29 10.45 5.41
CA ALA A 263 -14.85 10.71 5.45
C ALA A 263 -14.08 9.38 5.42
N GLY A 264 -13.36 9.14 4.33
CA GLY A 264 -12.75 7.86 4.03
C GLY A 264 -11.64 7.46 5.02
N TYR A 265 -11.44 6.17 5.16
CA TYR A 265 -10.26 5.60 5.82
C TYR A 265 -9.17 5.37 4.79
N CYS A 266 -8.00 5.95 5.02
CA CYS A 266 -6.81 5.67 4.24
C CYS A 266 -5.61 5.59 5.19
N ARG A 267 -4.83 4.51 5.05
CA ARG A 267 -3.59 4.30 5.80
C ARG A 267 -2.46 3.96 4.83
N ASP A 268 -1.36 4.65 5.01
CA ASP A 268 -0.07 4.20 4.53
C ASP A 268 0.50 3.19 5.53
N VAL A 269 0.91 2.02 5.05
CA VAL A 269 1.54 0.97 5.85
C VAL A 269 3.05 0.93 5.66
N GLY A 270 3.65 2.06 5.35
CA GLY A 270 5.09 2.21 5.10
C GLY A 270 5.98 2.14 6.34
N THR A 271 5.45 2.06 7.56
CA THR A 271 6.22 1.92 8.82
C THR A 271 5.76 0.71 9.62
N VAL A 272 6.63 0.19 10.50
CA VAL A 272 6.29 -0.95 11.41
C VAL A 272 5.10 -0.61 12.29
N ASP A 273 5.09 0.59 12.89
CA ASP A 273 3.98 1.05 13.75
C ASP A 273 2.68 1.23 12.95
N GLY A 274 2.76 1.87 11.78
CA GLY A 274 1.60 2.08 10.90
C GLY A 274 1.01 0.76 10.41
N TYR A 275 1.86 -0.19 10.04
CA TYR A 275 1.45 -1.53 9.62
C TYR A 275 0.76 -2.31 10.75
N TRP A 276 1.34 -2.31 11.96
CA TRP A 276 0.75 -2.95 13.11
C TRP A 276 -0.60 -2.32 13.46
N LEU A 277 -0.64 -0.99 13.55
CA LEU A 277 -1.86 -0.24 13.89
C LEU A 277 -2.99 -0.51 12.88
N ALA A 278 -2.69 -0.50 11.58
CA ALA A 278 -3.68 -0.78 10.55
C ALA A 278 -4.32 -2.17 10.69
N ASN A 279 -3.54 -3.19 11.11
CA ASN A 279 -4.08 -4.52 11.39
C ASN A 279 -4.93 -4.55 12.68
N MET A 280 -4.52 -3.83 13.74
CA MET A 280 -5.27 -3.78 15.01
C MET A 280 -6.59 -3.01 14.86
N GLU A 281 -6.62 -1.96 14.04
CA GLU A 281 -7.86 -1.19 13.77
C GLU A 281 -8.98 -2.05 13.14
N LEU A 282 -8.62 -3.15 12.44
CA LEU A 282 -9.60 -4.09 11.89
C LEU A 282 -10.33 -4.92 12.96
N LEU A 283 -9.76 -5.02 14.17
CA LEU A 283 -10.31 -5.81 15.28
C LEU A 283 -11.33 -5.04 16.11
N ALA A 284 -11.56 -3.76 15.80
CA ALA A 284 -12.60 -2.97 16.43
C ALA A 284 -13.99 -3.56 16.12
N GLU A 285 -14.93 -3.40 17.05
CA GLU A 285 -16.34 -3.83 16.86
C GLU A 285 -16.97 -3.24 15.58
N ARG A 286 -16.58 -2.02 15.22
CA ARG A 286 -16.95 -1.33 13.98
C ARG A 286 -15.70 -0.74 13.34
N PRO A 287 -14.98 -1.53 12.56
CA PRO A 287 -13.76 -1.05 11.92
C PRO A 287 -14.09 0.01 10.87
N ARG A 288 -13.28 1.06 10.79
CA ARG A 288 -13.43 2.09 9.75
C ARG A 288 -13.15 1.52 8.35
N LEU A 289 -12.28 0.51 8.25
CA LEU A 289 -12.06 -0.28 7.05
C LEU A 289 -12.76 -1.63 7.25
N ASP A 290 -14.03 -1.72 6.84
CA ASP A 290 -14.79 -2.97 6.93
C ASP A 290 -14.53 -3.85 5.69
N LEU A 291 -13.75 -4.92 5.87
CA LEU A 291 -13.42 -5.87 4.81
C LEU A 291 -14.57 -6.86 4.49
N HIS A 292 -15.63 -6.86 5.30
CA HIS A 292 -16.82 -7.69 5.11
C HIS A 292 -17.94 -6.95 4.36
N ASP A 293 -17.78 -5.67 4.06
CA ASP A 293 -18.78 -4.89 3.35
C ASP A 293 -18.92 -5.32 1.87
N PRO A 294 -20.07 -5.91 1.48
CA PRO A 294 -20.26 -6.38 0.10
C PRO A 294 -20.44 -5.25 -0.91
N ALA A 295 -20.67 -4.00 -0.47
CA ALA A 295 -20.86 -2.88 -1.38
C ALA A 295 -19.57 -2.48 -2.11
N TRP A 296 -18.41 -2.72 -1.46
CA TRP A 296 -17.09 -2.45 -2.07
C TRP A 296 -16.09 -3.55 -1.67
N PRO A 297 -16.17 -4.75 -2.25
CA PRO A 297 -15.34 -5.88 -1.88
C PRO A 297 -13.86 -5.64 -2.22
N ILE A 298 -12.99 -6.07 -1.32
CA ILE A 298 -11.56 -6.15 -1.60
C ILE A 298 -11.26 -7.57 -2.05
N TRP A 299 -10.85 -7.70 -3.31
CA TRP A 299 -10.53 -8.98 -3.93
C TRP A 299 -9.09 -9.39 -3.61
N THR A 300 -8.88 -10.68 -3.44
CA THR A 300 -7.54 -11.28 -3.31
C THR A 300 -7.57 -12.72 -3.80
N PRO A 301 -6.45 -13.26 -4.30
CA PRO A 301 -6.35 -14.68 -4.60
C PRO A 301 -6.55 -15.53 -3.35
N LEU A 302 -7.50 -16.46 -3.40
CA LEU A 302 -7.79 -17.34 -2.27
C LEU A 302 -6.82 -18.53 -2.21
N SER A 303 -6.22 -18.74 -1.04
CA SER A 303 -5.49 -19.98 -0.74
C SER A 303 -6.47 -21.14 -0.57
N GLN A 304 -6.22 -22.26 -1.23
CA GLN A 304 -7.00 -23.48 -1.05
C GLN A 304 -6.52 -24.23 0.21
N LEU A 305 -6.80 -23.68 1.38
CA LEU A 305 -6.48 -24.27 2.67
C LEU A 305 -7.75 -24.69 3.42
N PRO A 306 -7.68 -25.70 4.30
CA PRO A 306 -8.83 -26.10 5.11
C PRO A 306 -9.22 -24.95 6.07
N PRO A 307 -10.46 -24.96 6.61
CA PRO A 307 -10.86 -24.03 7.66
C PRO A 307 -9.90 -24.08 8.85
N ALA A 308 -9.79 -22.96 9.59
CA ALA A 308 -9.03 -22.92 10.83
C ALA A 308 -9.59 -23.93 11.85
N ARG A 309 -8.68 -24.64 12.53
CA ARG A 309 -9.01 -25.66 13.52
C ARG A 309 -8.57 -25.24 14.92
N PHE A 310 -9.51 -25.29 15.86
CA PHE A 310 -9.28 -25.09 17.28
C PHE A 310 -9.33 -26.42 18.00
N SER A 311 -8.28 -26.79 18.74
CA SER A 311 -8.13 -28.08 19.39
C SER A 311 -7.67 -27.96 20.85
N GLY A 312 -8.07 -28.87 21.72
CA GLY A 312 -7.71 -28.86 23.12
C GLY A 312 -8.31 -27.64 23.85
N ARG A 313 -7.43 -26.71 24.28
CA ARG A 313 -7.81 -25.43 24.90
C ARG A 313 -7.69 -24.26 23.95
N GLY A 314 -7.56 -24.54 22.65
CA GLY A 314 -7.43 -23.52 21.62
C GLY A 314 -8.63 -22.58 21.57
N VAL A 315 -8.40 -21.28 21.67
CA VAL A 315 -9.44 -20.23 21.63
C VAL A 315 -8.90 -18.96 20.99
N ALA A 316 -9.75 -18.27 20.26
CA ALA A 316 -9.48 -16.91 19.78
C ALA A 316 -10.59 -15.97 20.26
N ARG A 317 -10.22 -14.74 20.64
CA ARG A 317 -11.13 -13.69 21.07
C ARG A 317 -10.74 -12.38 20.42
N GLU A 318 -11.71 -11.64 19.89
CA GLU A 318 -11.49 -10.35 19.25
C GLU A 318 -10.35 -10.41 18.22
N SER A 319 -10.33 -11.46 17.41
CA SER A 319 -9.19 -11.80 16.57
C SER A 319 -9.62 -12.25 15.18
N ILE A 320 -8.79 -12.02 14.19
CA ILE A 320 -8.92 -12.58 12.84
C ILE A 320 -8.02 -13.80 12.75
N VAL A 321 -8.59 -14.97 12.40
CA VAL A 321 -7.85 -16.22 12.21
C VAL A 321 -8.18 -16.78 10.83
N CYS A 322 -7.17 -16.83 9.96
CA CYS A 322 -7.36 -17.27 8.56
C CYS A 322 -7.35 -18.78 8.40
N ALA A 323 -7.69 -19.23 7.18
CA ALA A 323 -7.72 -20.63 6.81
C ALA A 323 -6.37 -21.35 7.03
N GLY A 324 -6.41 -22.65 7.26
CA GLY A 324 -5.21 -23.47 7.50
C GLY A 324 -4.59 -23.35 8.88
N CYS A 325 -5.09 -22.46 9.75
CA CYS A 325 -4.53 -22.31 11.11
C CYS A 325 -4.92 -23.48 12.00
N GLU A 326 -3.95 -23.94 12.83
CA GLU A 326 -4.16 -24.91 13.90
C GLU A 326 -3.86 -24.28 15.25
N ILE A 327 -4.89 -24.09 16.10
CA ILE A 327 -4.79 -23.34 17.34
C ILE A 327 -4.98 -24.27 18.54
N PHE A 328 -3.95 -24.46 19.34
CA PHE A 328 -3.98 -25.21 20.62
C PHE A 328 -3.82 -24.28 21.82
N GLY A 329 -3.39 -23.03 21.60
CA GLY A 329 -3.17 -21.98 22.59
C GLY A 329 -4.29 -20.95 22.62
N GLU A 330 -4.04 -19.81 23.20
CA GLU A 330 -4.96 -18.68 23.32
C GLU A 330 -4.49 -17.51 22.44
N VAL A 331 -5.41 -16.96 21.65
CA VAL A 331 -5.21 -15.81 20.77
C VAL A 331 -6.18 -14.72 21.18
N ARG A 332 -5.66 -13.52 21.49
CA ARG A 332 -6.45 -12.37 21.92
C ARG A 332 -6.08 -11.15 21.12
N HIS A 333 -7.08 -10.42 20.63
CA HIS A 333 -6.91 -9.16 19.91
C HIS A 333 -5.73 -9.21 18.92
N SER A 334 -5.74 -10.21 18.02
CA SER A 334 -4.61 -10.51 17.16
C SER A 334 -5.04 -10.95 15.77
N VAL A 335 -4.17 -10.79 14.78
CA VAL A 335 -4.39 -11.22 13.40
C VAL A 335 -3.45 -12.37 13.09
N LEU A 336 -4.00 -13.54 12.75
CA LEU A 336 -3.26 -14.70 12.30
C LEU A 336 -3.51 -14.94 10.81
N SER A 337 -2.44 -14.85 10.03
CA SER A 337 -2.48 -15.15 8.59
C SER A 337 -2.67 -16.64 8.32
N VAL A 338 -2.80 -17.00 7.06
CA VAL A 338 -3.03 -18.37 6.62
C VAL A 338 -1.94 -19.33 7.08
N GLY A 339 -2.32 -20.56 7.49
CA GLY A 339 -1.42 -21.66 7.77
C GLY A 339 -0.61 -21.55 9.07
N CYS A 340 -0.99 -20.71 10.01
CA CYS A 340 -0.28 -20.58 11.30
C CYS A 340 -0.59 -21.74 12.25
N GLU A 341 0.44 -22.19 12.99
CA GLU A 341 0.32 -23.19 14.06
C GLU A 341 0.64 -22.55 15.42
N VAL A 342 -0.27 -22.71 16.39
CA VAL A 342 -0.09 -22.17 17.77
C VAL A 342 -0.12 -23.29 18.77
N GLY A 343 1.02 -23.56 19.40
CA GLY A 343 1.21 -24.64 20.36
C GLY A 343 0.39 -24.49 21.66
N ALA A 344 0.23 -25.58 22.39
CA ALA A 344 -0.53 -25.61 23.64
C ALA A 344 0.09 -24.69 24.70
N HIS A 345 -0.76 -24.04 25.52
CA HIS A 345 -0.34 -23.11 26.57
C HIS A 345 0.36 -21.82 26.09
N THR A 346 0.38 -21.59 24.79
CA THR A 346 0.86 -20.34 24.20
C THR A 346 -0.21 -19.27 24.29
N VAL A 347 0.20 -18.03 24.58
CA VAL A 347 -0.67 -16.84 24.59
C VAL A 347 -0.12 -15.81 23.61
N ILE A 348 -0.98 -15.40 22.65
CA ILE A 348 -0.70 -14.35 21.69
C ILE A 348 -1.66 -13.20 21.97
N GLU A 349 -1.14 -11.98 22.13
CA GLU A 349 -1.93 -10.79 22.45
C GLU A 349 -1.44 -9.59 21.63
N ASP A 350 -2.38 -8.76 21.13
CA ASP A 350 -2.10 -7.53 20.37
C ASP A 350 -1.06 -7.72 19.25
N SER A 351 -1.13 -8.82 18.51
CA SER A 351 -0.05 -9.21 17.62
C SER A 351 -0.51 -9.57 16.20
N VAL A 352 0.39 -9.43 15.25
CA VAL A 352 0.19 -9.82 13.84
C VAL A 352 1.13 -10.97 13.52
N ILE A 353 0.57 -12.13 13.24
CA ILE A 353 1.32 -13.35 12.91
C ILE A 353 1.15 -13.62 11.42
N LEU A 354 2.24 -13.55 10.66
CA LEU A 354 2.20 -13.69 9.22
C LEU A 354 2.17 -15.18 8.79
N THR A 355 2.08 -15.39 7.48
CA THR A 355 1.81 -16.69 6.85
C THR A 355 2.78 -17.79 7.29
N ASN A 356 2.24 -19.00 7.55
CA ASN A 356 2.98 -20.23 7.86
C ASN A 356 3.92 -20.13 9.09
N VAL A 357 3.64 -19.24 10.04
CA VAL A 357 4.40 -19.15 11.28
C VAL A 357 4.04 -20.33 12.18
N ARG A 358 5.06 -20.99 12.73
CA ARG A 358 4.91 -22.07 13.70
C ARG A 358 5.35 -21.60 15.08
N ILE A 359 4.44 -21.60 16.04
CA ILE A 359 4.72 -21.16 17.41
C ILE A 359 4.64 -22.36 18.34
N GLY A 360 5.73 -22.62 19.06
CA GLY A 360 5.87 -23.71 20.00
C GLY A 360 4.92 -23.60 21.19
N ARG A 361 5.09 -24.48 22.17
CA ARG A 361 4.27 -24.58 23.38
C ARG A 361 4.73 -23.59 24.44
N GLY A 362 3.79 -23.07 25.24
CA GLY A 362 4.10 -22.21 26.37
C GLY A 362 4.75 -20.88 26.02
N CYS A 363 4.64 -20.43 24.79
CA CYS A 363 5.16 -19.14 24.35
C CYS A 363 4.27 -17.99 24.83
N ARG A 364 4.86 -16.80 24.96
CA ARG A 364 4.13 -15.55 25.17
C ARG A 364 4.56 -14.53 24.14
N ILE A 365 3.62 -14.07 23.33
CA ILE A 365 3.87 -13.09 22.26
C ILE A 365 2.92 -11.93 22.49
N ARG A 366 3.46 -10.70 22.60
CA ARG A 366 2.68 -9.52 22.90
C ARG A 366 3.19 -8.31 22.11
N ARG A 367 2.26 -7.53 21.53
CA ARG A 367 2.56 -6.33 20.74
C ARG A 367 3.69 -6.57 19.73
N ALA A 368 3.50 -7.63 18.94
CA ALA A 368 4.53 -8.09 18.02
C ALA A 368 4.00 -8.29 16.60
N ILE A 369 4.89 -8.19 15.64
CA ILE A 369 4.73 -8.68 14.27
C ILE A 369 5.72 -9.82 14.11
N VAL A 370 5.24 -11.02 13.81
CA VAL A 370 6.08 -12.18 13.49
C VAL A 370 6.03 -12.41 12.00
N ASP A 371 7.17 -12.28 11.32
CA ASP A 371 7.25 -12.42 9.86
C ASP A 371 7.00 -13.86 9.41
N ALA A 372 6.63 -13.99 8.15
CA ALA A 372 6.24 -15.27 7.55
C ALA A 372 7.33 -16.34 7.66
N GLU A 373 6.90 -17.62 7.70
CA GLU A 373 7.76 -18.82 7.73
C GLU A 373 8.63 -18.92 9.02
N CYS A 374 8.45 -18.06 10.01
CA CYS A 374 9.18 -18.14 11.27
C CYS A 374 8.76 -19.37 12.09
N ALA A 375 9.75 -20.00 12.73
CA ALA A 375 9.55 -21.05 13.73
C ALA A 375 9.98 -20.53 15.10
N ILE A 376 9.03 -20.40 16.01
CA ILE A 376 9.25 -19.93 17.38
C ILE A 376 9.35 -21.15 18.33
N PRO A 377 10.50 -21.37 18.98
CA PRO A 377 10.69 -22.50 19.89
C PRO A 377 9.77 -22.45 21.13
N ASP A 378 9.59 -23.62 21.77
CA ASP A 378 8.82 -23.75 23.02
C ASP A 378 9.34 -22.78 24.11
N GLY A 379 8.43 -22.17 24.86
CA GLY A 379 8.73 -21.28 25.98
C GLY A 379 9.27 -19.90 25.61
N THR A 380 9.31 -19.54 24.33
CA THR A 380 9.82 -18.23 23.89
C THR A 380 8.90 -17.10 24.33
N VAL A 381 9.51 -16.00 24.81
CA VAL A 381 8.82 -14.75 25.13
C VAL A 381 9.23 -13.68 24.11
N ILE A 382 8.25 -13.06 23.46
CA ILE A 382 8.42 -11.95 22.51
C ILE A 382 7.58 -10.78 23.02
N ASP A 383 8.23 -9.82 23.63
CA ASP A 383 7.67 -8.52 24.01
C ASP A 383 8.82 -7.47 24.07
N ALA A 384 8.47 -6.19 24.18
CA ALA A 384 9.46 -5.10 24.18
C ALA A 384 10.35 -5.07 25.44
N GLU A 385 9.95 -5.75 26.52
CA GLU A 385 10.65 -5.74 27.81
C GLU A 385 11.58 -6.96 27.95
N SER A 386 11.44 -7.96 27.10
CA SER A 386 12.23 -9.18 27.15
C SER A 386 13.54 -9.04 26.36
N PRO A 387 14.63 -9.71 26.77
CA PRO A 387 15.86 -9.77 26.01
C PRO A 387 15.59 -10.53 24.70
N LEU A 388 15.42 -9.77 23.63
CA LEU A 388 15.12 -10.33 22.31
C LEU A 388 16.38 -10.97 21.72
N THR A 389 16.25 -12.21 21.27
CA THR A 389 17.29 -12.84 20.47
C THR A 389 17.23 -12.24 19.04
N PRO A 390 18.35 -11.77 18.45
CA PRO A 390 18.34 -11.31 17.07
C PRO A 390 17.84 -12.40 16.11
N PRO A 391 17.12 -12.06 15.02
CA PRO A 391 16.92 -10.71 14.51
C PRO A 391 15.56 -10.13 14.92
N SER A 392 15.56 -9.18 15.81
CA SER A 392 14.33 -8.45 16.16
C SER A 392 14.63 -6.95 16.20
N TYR A 393 13.64 -6.19 15.78
CA TYR A 393 13.63 -4.73 15.83
C TYR A 393 12.51 -4.29 16.75
N VAL A 394 12.70 -3.26 17.55
CA VAL A 394 11.66 -2.65 18.39
C VAL A 394 11.40 -1.24 17.86
N SER A 395 10.16 -0.98 17.48
CA SER A 395 9.76 0.33 16.99
C SER A 395 9.72 1.38 18.13
N PRO A 396 9.65 2.69 17.79
CA PRO A 396 9.49 3.76 18.78
C PRO A 396 8.27 3.60 19.68
N SER A 397 7.19 2.99 19.19
CA SER A 397 5.97 2.70 19.98
C SER A 397 6.03 1.38 20.76
N GLY A 398 7.16 0.68 20.74
CA GLY A 398 7.34 -0.59 21.45
C GLY A 398 6.73 -1.80 20.75
N ILE A 399 6.55 -1.77 19.44
CA ILE A 399 6.14 -2.94 18.65
C ILE A 399 7.38 -3.75 18.30
N VAL A 400 7.34 -5.04 18.63
CA VAL A 400 8.44 -5.96 18.30
C VAL A 400 8.23 -6.53 16.91
N LEU A 401 9.19 -6.34 16.01
CA LEU A 401 9.25 -7.06 14.76
C LEU A 401 10.22 -8.24 14.89
N PHE A 402 9.70 -9.45 14.80
CA PHE A 402 10.48 -10.68 14.79
C PHE A 402 10.51 -11.27 13.36
N ALA A 403 11.69 -11.36 12.77
CA ALA A 403 11.90 -11.89 11.43
C ALA A 403 13.15 -12.75 11.38
N LEU A 404 13.20 -13.72 10.47
CA LEU A 404 14.42 -14.50 10.22
C LEU A 404 15.43 -13.67 9.41
N PRO A 405 16.73 -13.78 9.71
CA PRO A 405 17.75 -13.15 8.87
C PRO A 405 17.73 -13.74 7.46
N PRO A 406 18.16 -12.98 6.46
CA PRO A 406 18.36 -13.50 5.10
C PRO A 406 19.27 -14.72 5.10
N ALA A 407 18.88 -15.78 4.36
CA ALA A 407 19.73 -16.95 4.21
C ALA A 407 21.04 -16.55 3.51
N GLY A 408 22.14 -16.59 4.24
CA GLY A 408 23.46 -16.15 3.79
C GLY A 408 24.17 -15.16 4.73
N GLU A 409 23.44 -14.43 5.58
CA GLU A 409 24.05 -13.48 6.53
C GLU A 409 24.30 -14.08 7.94
N SER A 410 23.85 -15.29 8.19
CA SER A 410 24.00 -15.98 9.48
C SER A 410 25.42 -16.47 9.83
N GLY A 411 26.44 -16.09 9.06
CA GLY A 411 27.81 -16.61 9.25
C GLY A 411 28.94 -15.60 9.43
N ASP A 412 28.79 -14.35 9.09
CA ASP A 412 29.96 -13.46 8.96
C ASP A 412 30.04 -12.27 9.94
N SER A 413 28.96 -11.93 10.64
CA SER A 413 29.01 -10.84 11.65
C SER A 413 29.67 -11.26 12.98
N ALA A 414 29.70 -12.55 13.30
CA ALA A 414 30.36 -13.06 14.50
C ALA A 414 31.88 -13.21 14.34
N ARG A 415 32.44 -13.15 13.14
CA ARG A 415 33.89 -13.27 12.87
C ARG A 415 34.64 -11.96 12.72
N ARG A 416 33.96 -10.80 12.73
CA ARG A 416 34.61 -9.48 12.61
C ARG A 416 34.77 -8.72 13.93
N GLN A 417 34.47 -9.34 15.07
CA GLN A 417 34.79 -8.81 16.41
C GLN A 417 35.60 -9.82 17.19
N ALA A 418 36.77 -10.10 16.79
CA ALA A 418 37.83 -10.62 17.65
C ALA A 418 39.15 -9.92 17.29
N PRO A 419 39.94 -9.54 18.32
CA PRO A 419 40.97 -8.51 18.29
C PRO A 419 42.16 -8.83 17.41
#